data_ee2751f0730141dcb0acdbdddbd949cb
#
_entry.id   ee2751f0730141dcb0acdbdddbd949cb
#
_cell.length_a   1.000
_cell.length_b   1.000
_cell.length_c   1.000
_cell.angle_alpha   90.00
_cell.angle_beta   90.00
_cell.angle_gamma   90.00
#
_symmetry.space_group_name_H-M   'P 1'
#
loop_
_entity.id
_entity.type
_entity.pdbx_description
1 polymer ?
#
loop_
_entity_poly.entity_id
_entity_poly.type
_entity_poly.pdbx_seq_one_letter_code
_entity_poly.pdbx_strand_id
1 'polypeptide(L)'
;MIDLKFHKCHCNGNSFIILNDNYINLTSSQIKKSCQDNLTDGLIIIDSKENIPKINYFNNDGSWETFCLNGLACVAMLFENIYNINVKNIECNKIIYPVKINNCNEVIVTVPEPVYIKKNIIVENYKGNYIDSGAKHFVINFKKQWMDKKQIKKLSQKIRFNAELFPEGINVNYYKEISDNTIEVKTYEKGIESLMDSCASGSYACAYEYSIKKNINNKINVLNDGGNFSIMFNENYNKNTVKVKSHLEYSGVLKINEGNR
;
A
#
# COMPACT_ATOMS: atom_id res chain seq x y z
N MET A 1 -0.94 -32.15 -4.32
CA MET A 1 -1.81 -31.02 -3.89
C MET A 1 -1.41 -30.68 -2.48
N ILE A 2 -1.08 -29.42 -2.21
CA ILE A 2 -0.67 -28.94 -0.89
C ILE A 2 -1.80 -28.10 -0.32
N ASP A 3 -2.17 -28.33 0.93
CA ASP A 3 -3.14 -27.55 1.67
C ASP A 3 -2.41 -26.50 2.52
N LEU A 4 -2.64 -25.20 2.22
CA LEU A 4 -2.01 -24.09 2.91
C LEU A 4 -3.04 -23.31 3.70
N LYS A 5 -2.83 -23.22 5.00
CA LYS A 5 -3.64 -22.35 5.86
C LYS A 5 -3.34 -20.88 5.53
N PHE A 6 -4.39 -20.09 5.31
CA PHE A 6 -4.29 -18.66 5.09
C PHE A 6 -5.21 -17.85 5.97
N HIS A 7 -4.92 -16.58 6.08
CA HIS A 7 -5.79 -15.58 6.71
C HIS A 7 -6.12 -14.50 5.68
N LYS A 8 -7.40 -14.12 5.58
CA LYS A 8 -7.82 -12.97 4.77
C LYS A 8 -7.95 -11.76 5.66
N CYS A 9 -7.23 -10.70 5.31
CA CYS A 9 -7.22 -9.43 6.01
C CYS A 9 -7.44 -8.29 5.02
N HIS A 10 -7.95 -7.16 5.49
CA HIS A 10 -7.98 -5.93 4.71
C HIS A 10 -7.60 -4.71 5.53
N CYS A 11 -7.15 -3.68 4.83
CA CYS A 11 -6.84 -2.37 5.37
C CYS A 11 -7.54 -1.32 4.50
N ASN A 12 -8.60 -0.68 5.03
CA ASN A 12 -9.42 0.28 4.31
C ASN A 12 -9.90 -0.24 2.93
N GLY A 13 -10.37 -1.49 2.86
CA GLY A 13 -10.86 -2.11 1.63
C GLY A 13 -9.79 -2.77 0.75
N ASN A 14 -8.51 -2.46 0.93
CA ASN A 14 -7.42 -3.15 0.24
C ASN A 14 -7.13 -4.49 0.92
N SER A 15 -7.36 -5.60 0.24
CA SER A 15 -7.51 -6.94 0.81
C SER A 15 -6.37 -7.89 0.42
N PHE A 16 -6.02 -8.82 1.34
CA PHE A 16 -4.89 -9.72 1.17
C PHE A 16 -5.19 -11.12 1.67
N ILE A 17 -4.65 -12.12 0.94
CA ILE A 17 -4.37 -13.44 1.48
C ILE A 17 -3.02 -13.35 2.19
N ILE A 18 -2.93 -13.81 3.43
CA ILE A 18 -1.68 -13.86 4.20
C ILE A 18 -1.38 -15.32 4.53
N LEU A 19 -0.22 -15.78 4.07
CA LEU A 19 0.35 -17.08 4.36
C LEU A 19 1.52 -16.91 5.34
N ASN A 20 1.50 -17.62 6.46
CA ASN A 20 2.64 -17.72 7.37
C ASN A 20 3.32 -19.06 7.14
N ASP A 21 4.15 -19.13 6.11
CA ASP A 21 4.86 -20.36 5.73
C ASP A 21 6.25 -20.02 5.19
N ASN A 22 7.25 -20.45 5.95
CA ASN A 22 8.66 -20.16 5.70
C ASN A 22 9.27 -20.91 4.50
N TYR A 23 8.56 -21.86 3.91
CA TYR A 23 9.09 -22.77 2.89
C TYR A 23 8.33 -22.72 1.57
N ILE A 24 7.28 -21.89 1.53
CA ILE A 24 6.45 -21.88 0.34
C ILE A 24 7.05 -21.00 -0.75
N ASN A 25 7.07 -21.57 -1.95
CA ASN A 25 7.40 -20.84 -3.17
C ASN A 25 6.26 -21.02 -4.18
N LEU A 26 5.45 -19.97 -4.33
CA LEU A 26 4.33 -19.96 -5.27
C LEU A 26 4.76 -19.32 -6.59
N THR A 27 4.32 -19.91 -7.70
CA THR A 27 4.46 -19.27 -9.00
C THR A 27 3.49 -18.09 -9.15
N SER A 28 3.80 -17.14 -10.03
CA SER A 28 2.91 -15.99 -10.29
C SER A 28 1.50 -16.43 -10.71
N SER A 29 1.37 -17.54 -11.45
CA SER A 29 0.05 -18.10 -11.83
C SER A 29 -0.74 -18.64 -10.63
N GLN A 30 -0.07 -19.28 -9.66
CA GLN A 30 -0.69 -19.77 -8.43
C GLN A 30 -1.14 -18.61 -7.55
N ILE A 31 -0.31 -17.56 -7.40
CA ILE A 31 -0.65 -16.34 -6.67
C ILE A 31 -1.87 -15.67 -7.31
N LYS A 32 -1.83 -15.46 -8.62
CA LYS A 32 -2.95 -14.87 -9.38
C LYS A 32 -4.24 -15.64 -9.16
N LYS A 33 -4.20 -16.97 -9.30
CA LYS A 33 -5.36 -17.83 -9.09
C LYS A 33 -5.88 -17.72 -7.66
N SER A 34 -4.99 -17.77 -6.66
CA SER A 34 -5.36 -17.64 -5.25
C SER A 34 -6.06 -16.31 -4.95
N CYS A 35 -5.55 -15.20 -5.49
CA CYS A 35 -6.17 -13.89 -5.35
C CYS A 35 -7.55 -13.83 -6.03
N GLN A 36 -7.69 -14.38 -7.23
CA GLN A 36 -8.95 -14.43 -7.96
C GLN A 36 -10.01 -15.27 -7.23
N ASP A 37 -9.65 -16.46 -6.78
CA ASP A 37 -10.57 -17.38 -6.08
C ASP A 37 -11.06 -16.79 -4.74
N ASN A 38 -10.28 -15.91 -4.11
CA ASN A 38 -10.60 -15.30 -2.81
C ASN A 38 -10.98 -13.81 -2.90
N LEU A 39 -11.05 -13.25 -4.11
CA LEU A 39 -11.39 -11.83 -4.37
C LEU A 39 -10.52 -10.89 -3.53
N THR A 40 -9.17 -11.00 -3.67
CA THR A 40 -8.20 -10.16 -2.97
C THR A 40 -7.32 -9.36 -3.93
N ASP A 41 -6.82 -8.22 -3.45
CA ASP A 41 -5.95 -7.31 -4.21
C ASP A 41 -4.48 -7.76 -4.20
N GLY A 42 -4.13 -8.67 -3.30
CA GLY A 42 -2.77 -9.20 -3.23
C GLY A 42 -2.63 -10.41 -2.30
N LEU A 43 -1.40 -10.93 -2.27
CA LEU A 43 -0.99 -12.02 -1.42
C LEU A 43 0.30 -11.67 -0.69
N ILE A 44 0.38 -12.00 0.59
CA ILE A 44 1.55 -11.79 1.44
C ILE A 44 2.04 -13.14 1.93
N ILE A 45 3.33 -13.40 1.78
CA ILE A 45 4.01 -14.55 2.40
C ILE A 45 4.88 -14.01 3.53
N ILE A 46 4.69 -14.55 4.72
CA ILE A 46 5.46 -14.20 5.91
C ILE A 46 6.52 -15.28 6.15
N ASP A 47 7.77 -14.87 6.35
CA ASP A 47 8.82 -15.68 6.96
C ASP A 47 9.01 -15.20 8.40
N SER A 48 8.66 -16.05 9.35
CA SER A 48 8.72 -15.79 10.80
C SER A 48 9.80 -16.62 11.52
N LYS A 49 10.81 -17.13 10.80
CA LYS A 49 11.92 -17.90 11.40
C LYS A 49 12.76 -17.09 12.37
N GLU A 50 12.89 -15.81 12.13
CA GLU A 50 13.66 -14.89 12.95
C GLU A 50 12.73 -14.08 13.87
N ASN A 51 13.30 -13.33 14.82
CA ASN A 51 12.55 -12.49 15.76
C ASN A 51 11.79 -11.34 15.08
N ILE A 52 12.15 -11.01 13.83
CA ILE A 52 11.49 -9.98 13.02
C ILE A 52 10.83 -10.69 11.84
N PRO A 53 9.49 -10.70 11.75
CA PRO A 53 8.80 -11.26 10.60
C PRO A 53 9.20 -10.54 9.31
N LYS A 54 9.54 -11.31 8.27
CA LYS A 54 9.84 -10.79 6.94
C LYS A 54 8.67 -11.05 6.03
N ILE A 55 8.26 -10.05 5.25
CA ILE A 55 7.14 -10.18 4.33
C ILE A 55 7.57 -10.02 2.89
N ASN A 56 6.99 -10.85 2.02
CA ASN A 56 7.01 -10.70 0.57
C ASN A 56 5.59 -10.40 0.11
N TYR A 57 5.42 -9.30 -0.60
CA TYR A 57 4.13 -8.88 -1.13
C TYR A 57 4.05 -9.09 -2.63
N PHE A 58 2.90 -9.59 -3.08
CA PHE A 58 2.57 -9.82 -4.49
C PHE A 58 1.21 -9.21 -4.81
N ASN A 59 1.13 -8.54 -5.95
CA ASN A 59 -0.13 -8.06 -6.51
C ASN A 59 -1.03 -9.24 -6.94
N ASN A 60 -2.30 -8.96 -7.19
CA ASN A 60 -3.26 -9.98 -7.61
C ASN A 60 -3.01 -10.55 -9.01
N ASP A 61 -2.13 -9.95 -9.81
CA ASP A 61 -1.66 -10.50 -11.08
C ASP A 61 -0.48 -11.48 -10.93
N GLY A 62 0.04 -11.63 -9.69
CA GLY A 62 1.16 -12.48 -9.33
C GLY A 62 2.52 -11.79 -9.44
N SER A 63 2.58 -10.51 -9.76
CA SER A 63 3.83 -9.73 -9.76
C SER A 63 4.27 -9.39 -8.34
N TRP A 64 5.58 -9.53 -8.08
CA TRP A 64 6.17 -9.08 -6.82
C TRP A 64 6.27 -7.56 -6.77
N GLU A 65 6.04 -6.97 -5.60
CA GLU A 65 6.18 -5.55 -5.34
C GLU A 65 7.05 -5.26 -4.13
N THR A 66 7.73 -4.11 -4.17
CA THR A 66 8.75 -3.74 -3.19
C THR A 66 8.19 -3.41 -1.81
N PHE A 67 6.96 -2.88 -1.75
CA PHE A 67 6.39 -2.35 -0.52
C PHE A 67 4.86 -2.27 -0.57
N CYS A 68 4.23 -2.68 0.53
CA CYS A 68 2.80 -2.46 0.77
C CYS A 68 2.54 -2.08 2.22
N LEU A 69 2.25 -0.81 2.48
CA LEU A 69 2.00 -0.30 3.82
C LEU A 69 0.69 -0.88 4.41
N ASN A 70 -0.35 -1.04 3.59
CA ASN A 70 -1.59 -1.71 4.00
C ASN A 70 -1.31 -3.16 4.43
N GLY A 71 -0.45 -3.86 3.69
CA GLY A 71 -0.02 -5.23 4.01
C GLY A 71 0.74 -5.30 5.34
N LEU A 72 1.65 -4.37 5.62
CA LEU A 72 2.34 -4.28 6.92
C LEU A 72 1.34 -4.16 8.08
N ALA A 73 0.33 -3.30 7.92
CA ALA A 73 -0.70 -3.11 8.94
C ALA A 73 -1.53 -4.39 9.13
N CYS A 74 -1.87 -5.10 8.06
CA CYS A 74 -2.59 -6.38 8.14
C CYS A 74 -1.76 -7.45 8.86
N VAL A 75 -0.46 -7.55 8.57
CA VAL A 75 0.44 -8.51 9.22
C VAL A 75 0.60 -8.20 10.71
N ALA A 76 0.82 -6.92 11.09
CA ALA A 76 0.90 -6.54 12.50
C ALA A 76 -0.36 -6.96 13.27
N MET A 77 -1.54 -6.71 12.69
CA MET A 77 -2.83 -7.05 13.30
C MET A 77 -3.08 -8.56 13.36
N LEU A 78 -2.62 -9.30 12.36
CA LEU A 78 -2.68 -10.77 12.34
C LEU A 78 -1.86 -11.36 13.49
N PHE A 79 -0.63 -10.88 13.70
CA PHE A 79 0.22 -11.34 14.79
C PHE A 79 -0.40 -11.09 16.17
N GLU A 80 -0.97 -9.91 16.38
CA GLU A 80 -1.65 -9.57 17.64
C GLU A 80 -2.88 -10.46 17.87
N ASN A 81 -3.79 -10.54 16.88
CA ASN A 81 -5.12 -11.14 17.07
C ASN A 81 -5.13 -12.68 17.00
N ILE A 82 -4.25 -13.28 16.21
CA ILE A 82 -4.24 -14.74 15.96
C ILE A 82 -3.12 -15.42 16.73
N TYR A 83 -1.93 -14.81 16.74
CA TYR A 83 -0.78 -15.46 17.38
C TYR A 83 -0.50 -14.93 18.79
N ASN A 84 -1.22 -13.90 19.26
CA ASN A 84 -1.01 -13.22 20.55
C ASN A 84 0.43 -12.71 20.70
N ILE A 85 1.03 -12.25 19.60
CA ILE A 85 2.40 -11.73 19.53
C ILE A 85 2.36 -10.25 19.21
N ASN A 86 2.82 -9.40 20.15
CA ASN A 86 2.95 -7.98 19.92
C ASN A 86 4.24 -7.69 19.14
N VAL A 87 4.15 -7.76 17.81
CA VAL A 87 5.27 -7.47 16.90
C VAL A 87 5.63 -5.98 16.97
N LYS A 88 6.92 -5.68 17.13
CA LYS A 88 7.45 -4.31 17.17
C LYS A 88 8.05 -3.84 15.86
N ASN A 89 8.51 -4.78 15.04
CA ASN A 89 9.17 -4.52 13.76
C ASN A 89 8.72 -5.57 12.74
N ILE A 90 8.57 -5.14 11.49
CA ILE A 90 8.33 -6.03 10.35
C ILE A 90 9.33 -5.65 9.26
N GLU A 91 9.99 -6.63 8.67
CA GLU A 91 10.88 -6.43 7.53
C GLU A 91 10.12 -6.60 6.22
N CYS A 92 10.23 -5.61 5.33
CA CYS A 92 9.75 -5.68 3.97
C CYS A 92 10.86 -5.18 3.03
N ASN A 93 11.25 -5.99 2.05
CA ASN A 93 12.31 -5.64 1.09
C ASN A 93 13.60 -5.13 1.77
N LYS A 94 14.10 -5.84 2.79
CA LYS A 94 15.32 -5.52 3.57
C LYS A 94 15.23 -4.21 4.40
N ILE A 95 14.07 -3.58 4.46
CA ILE A 95 13.83 -2.40 5.29
C ILE A 95 13.00 -2.83 6.50
N ILE A 96 13.42 -2.43 7.69
CA ILE A 96 12.71 -2.70 8.93
C ILE A 96 11.77 -1.52 9.23
N TYR A 97 10.49 -1.84 9.36
CA TYR A 97 9.43 -0.90 9.69
C TYR A 97 8.99 -1.11 11.13
N PRO A 98 9.24 -0.16 12.05
CA PRO A 98 8.66 -0.20 13.37
C PRO A 98 7.14 -0.11 13.31
N VAL A 99 6.45 -1.00 14.03
CA VAL A 99 5.00 -1.04 14.11
C VAL A 99 4.52 -1.01 15.55
N LYS A 100 3.36 -0.42 15.77
CA LYS A 100 2.71 -0.37 17.07
C LYS A 100 1.19 -0.44 16.89
N ILE A 101 0.51 -1.21 17.72
CA ILE A 101 -0.94 -1.20 17.81
C ILE A 101 -1.34 -0.40 19.03
N ASN A 102 -2.28 0.55 18.87
CA ASN A 102 -2.80 1.36 19.96
C ASN A 102 -4.05 0.72 20.60
N ASN A 103 -4.53 1.31 21.68
CA ASN A 103 -5.71 0.81 22.42
C ASN A 103 -7.02 0.85 21.62
N CYS A 104 -7.04 1.53 20.47
CA CYS A 104 -8.18 1.58 19.53
C CYS A 104 -8.08 0.56 18.40
N ASN A 105 -7.17 -0.41 18.48
CA ASN A 105 -6.86 -1.38 17.44
C ASN A 105 -6.47 -0.72 16.11
N GLU A 106 -5.79 0.43 16.16
CA GLU A 106 -5.20 1.07 15.00
C GLU A 106 -3.71 0.72 14.94
N VAL A 107 -3.25 0.36 13.75
CA VAL A 107 -1.82 0.11 13.49
C VAL A 107 -1.14 1.41 13.14
N ILE A 108 -0.03 1.67 13.80
CA ILE A 108 0.86 2.81 13.54
C ILE A 108 2.15 2.24 12.98
N VAL A 109 2.45 2.58 11.73
CA VAL A 109 3.68 2.18 11.05
C VAL A 109 4.60 3.39 10.96
N THR A 110 5.84 3.23 11.43
CA THR A 110 6.89 4.25 11.22
C THR A 110 7.51 4.02 9.85
N VAL A 111 7.54 5.08 9.03
CA VAL A 111 7.96 5.03 7.64
C VAL A 111 9.09 6.02 7.38
N PRO A 112 10.02 5.70 6.45
CA PRO A 112 11.05 6.64 6.00
C PRO A 112 10.45 7.88 5.36
N GLU A 113 11.23 8.96 5.30
CA GLU A 113 10.86 10.14 4.53
C GLU A 113 10.73 9.79 3.04
N PRO A 114 9.64 10.22 2.36
CA PRO A 114 9.53 10.07 0.92
C PRO A 114 10.59 10.87 0.16
N VAL A 115 11.04 10.34 -0.96
CA VAL A 115 12.08 10.96 -1.77
C VAL A 115 11.50 11.47 -3.09
N TYR A 116 11.75 12.74 -3.43
CA TYR A 116 11.45 13.24 -4.77
C TYR A 116 12.47 12.70 -5.77
N ILE A 117 12.02 11.84 -6.68
CA ILE A 117 12.84 11.37 -7.80
C ILE A 117 12.92 12.49 -8.86
N LYS A 118 11.77 13.10 -9.17
CA LYS A 118 11.71 14.23 -10.12
C LYS A 118 10.55 15.17 -9.75
N LYS A 119 10.83 16.46 -9.75
CA LYS A 119 9.83 17.50 -9.44
C LYS A 119 9.32 18.20 -10.69
N ASN A 120 8.09 18.70 -10.61
CA ASN A 120 7.50 19.60 -11.60
C ASN A 120 7.45 19.02 -13.03
N ILE A 121 7.21 17.73 -13.18
CA ILE A 121 7.01 17.11 -14.51
C ILE A 121 5.58 17.28 -14.98
N ILE A 122 5.41 17.40 -16.30
CA ILE A 122 4.10 17.53 -16.92
C ILE A 122 3.83 16.25 -17.72
N VAL A 123 2.73 15.58 -17.42
CA VAL A 123 2.26 14.38 -18.12
C VAL A 123 0.77 14.56 -18.41
N GLU A 124 0.35 14.34 -19.67
CA GLU A 124 -1.06 14.50 -20.09
C GLU A 124 -1.65 15.86 -19.66
N ASN A 125 -0.87 16.95 -19.75
CA ASN A 125 -1.21 18.31 -19.31
C ASN A 125 -1.42 18.48 -17.79
N TYR A 126 -1.02 17.52 -16.96
CA TYR A 126 -1.04 17.63 -15.52
C TYR A 126 0.37 17.75 -14.95
N LYS A 127 0.58 18.78 -14.17
CA LYS A 127 1.83 18.99 -13.43
C LYS A 127 1.79 18.17 -12.16
N GLY A 128 2.84 17.39 -11.93
CA GLY A 128 2.99 16.55 -10.74
C GLY A 128 4.44 16.33 -10.37
N ASN A 129 4.64 15.54 -9.33
CA ASN A 129 5.94 15.13 -8.81
C ASN A 129 6.05 13.61 -8.80
N TYR A 130 7.24 13.11 -9.14
CA TYR A 130 7.58 11.70 -9.04
C TYR A 130 8.22 11.47 -7.68
N ILE A 131 7.53 10.73 -6.81
CA ILE A 131 7.87 10.53 -5.39
C ILE A 131 8.00 9.04 -5.12
N ASP A 132 9.05 8.64 -4.41
CA ASP A 132 9.19 7.32 -3.81
C ASP A 132 8.84 7.41 -2.32
N SER A 133 7.80 6.71 -1.91
CA SER A 133 7.36 6.56 -0.52
C SER A 133 7.44 5.10 -0.03
N GLY A 134 8.40 4.34 -0.55
CA GLY A 134 8.53 2.89 -0.47
C GLY A 134 8.00 2.19 -1.73
N ALA A 135 7.06 2.82 -2.41
CA ALA A 135 6.63 2.53 -3.78
C ALA A 135 6.65 3.82 -4.59
N LYS A 136 6.72 3.70 -5.91
CA LYS A 136 6.87 4.82 -6.84
C LYS A 136 5.51 5.40 -7.23
N HIS A 137 5.34 6.71 -7.03
CA HIS A 137 4.09 7.44 -7.23
C HIS A 137 4.27 8.70 -8.07
N PHE A 138 3.38 8.92 -9.04
CA PHE A 138 3.21 10.24 -9.66
C PHE A 138 2.08 10.97 -8.97
N VAL A 139 2.42 12.05 -8.28
CA VAL A 139 1.51 12.78 -7.39
C VAL A 139 1.07 14.09 -8.04
N ILE A 140 -0.23 14.26 -8.20
CA ILE A 140 -0.88 15.41 -8.84
C ILE A 140 -1.75 16.15 -7.84
N ASN A 141 -1.50 17.44 -7.64
CA ASN A 141 -2.45 18.31 -6.96
C ASN A 141 -3.62 18.63 -7.90
N PHE A 142 -4.74 17.96 -7.69
CA PHE A 142 -5.91 18.05 -8.57
C PHE A 142 -6.89 19.12 -8.10
N LYS A 143 -6.79 20.32 -8.68
CA LYS A 143 -7.55 21.51 -8.25
C LYS A 143 -8.96 21.63 -8.86
N LYS A 144 -9.29 20.79 -9.87
CA LYS A 144 -10.57 20.82 -10.55
C LYS A 144 -11.61 19.99 -9.80
N GLN A 145 -12.89 20.11 -10.16
CA GLN A 145 -13.90 19.16 -9.72
C GLN A 145 -13.48 17.73 -10.12
N TRP A 146 -13.80 16.74 -9.27
CA TRP A 146 -13.47 15.35 -9.61
C TRP A 146 -14.12 14.95 -10.93
N MET A 147 -13.34 14.37 -11.80
CA MET A 147 -13.83 13.64 -12.97
C MET A 147 -14.58 12.37 -12.50
N ASP A 148 -15.46 11.84 -13.34
CA ASP A 148 -16.04 10.54 -13.08
C ASP A 148 -14.96 9.42 -13.08
N LYS A 149 -15.31 8.27 -12.50
CA LYS A 149 -14.36 7.13 -12.35
C LYS A 149 -13.77 6.67 -13.70
N LYS A 150 -14.55 6.71 -14.77
CA LYS A 150 -14.11 6.28 -16.12
C LYS A 150 -13.09 7.26 -16.71
N GLN A 151 -13.32 8.56 -16.55
CA GLN A 151 -12.39 9.60 -17.02
C GLN A 151 -11.07 9.57 -16.25
N ILE A 152 -11.13 9.47 -14.91
CA ILE A 152 -9.91 9.33 -14.07
C ILE A 152 -9.13 8.06 -14.48
N LYS A 153 -9.81 6.93 -14.63
CA LYS A 153 -9.17 5.67 -15.05
C LYS A 153 -8.45 5.83 -16.39
N LYS A 154 -9.12 6.41 -17.40
CA LYS A 154 -8.52 6.63 -18.74
C LYS A 154 -7.31 7.56 -18.70
N LEU A 155 -7.37 8.64 -17.94
CA LEU A 155 -6.25 9.55 -17.74
C LEU A 155 -5.09 8.84 -17.03
N SER A 156 -5.39 8.13 -15.95
CA SER A 156 -4.39 7.40 -15.17
C SER A 156 -3.68 6.36 -16.00
N GLN A 157 -4.38 5.63 -16.87
CA GLN A 157 -3.77 4.66 -17.79
C GLN A 157 -2.74 5.30 -18.71
N LYS A 158 -3.05 6.46 -19.29
CA LYS A 158 -2.10 7.17 -20.15
C LYS A 158 -0.83 7.59 -19.39
N ILE A 159 -0.99 8.07 -18.15
CA ILE A 159 0.14 8.44 -17.28
C ILE A 159 0.91 7.19 -16.88
N ARG A 160 0.23 6.15 -16.42
CA ARG A 160 0.75 4.88 -15.93
C ARG A 160 1.66 4.19 -16.94
N PHE A 161 1.27 4.22 -18.23
CA PHE A 161 1.97 3.59 -19.33
C PHE A 161 2.87 4.53 -20.15
N ASN A 162 3.17 5.72 -19.63
CA ASN A 162 4.15 6.62 -20.26
C ASN A 162 5.57 6.05 -20.07
N ALA A 163 6.03 5.24 -21.03
CA ALA A 163 7.31 4.54 -20.94
C ALA A 163 8.54 5.47 -20.97
N GLU A 164 8.40 6.67 -21.54
CA GLU A 164 9.49 7.67 -21.57
C GLU A 164 9.81 8.18 -20.17
N LEU A 165 8.79 8.49 -19.37
CA LEU A 165 8.96 9.03 -18.03
C LEU A 165 8.97 7.93 -16.94
N PHE A 166 8.25 6.86 -17.16
CA PHE A 166 8.05 5.77 -16.21
C PHE A 166 8.22 4.40 -16.90
N PRO A 167 9.45 3.99 -17.25
CA PRO A 167 9.68 2.76 -18.01
C PRO A 167 9.18 1.49 -17.31
N GLU A 168 9.19 1.47 -15.96
CA GLU A 168 8.61 0.38 -15.17
C GLU A 168 7.13 0.58 -14.84
N GLY A 169 6.54 1.67 -15.37
CA GLY A 169 5.24 2.16 -15.00
C GLY A 169 5.19 2.76 -13.59
N ILE A 170 4.05 3.36 -13.24
CA ILE A 170 3.92 4.14 -11.99
C ILE A 170 2.51 4.05 -11.41
N ASN A 171 2.37 4.17 -10.09
CA ASN A 171 1.10 4.45 -9.44
C ASN A 171 0.74 5.93 -9.66
N VAL A 172 -0.50 6.23 -10.02
CA VAL A 172 -0.96 7.60 -10.27
C VAL A 172 -1.87 8.07 -9.16
N ASN A 173 -1.48 9.15 -8.50
CA ASN A 173 -2.17 9.67 -7.35
C ASN A 173 -2.63 11.10 -7.59
N TYR A 174 -3.88 11.35 -7.27
CA TYR A 174 -4.49 12.67 -7.30
C TYR A 174 -4.88 13.06 -5.88
N TYR A 175 -4.53 14.27 -5.45
CA TYR A 175 -5.02 14.78 -4.19
C TYR A 175 -5.72 16.12 -4.32
N LYS A 176 -6.72 16.34 -3.48
CA LYS A 176 -7.40 17.62 -3.27
C LYS A 176 -7.28 18.05 -1.83
N GLU A 177 -7.08 19.33 -1.63
CA GLU A 177 -7.21 19.98 -0.33
C GLU A 177 -8.70 20.10 0.05
N ILE A 178 -9.03 19.60 1.23
CA ILE A 178 -10.39 19.69 1.82
C ILE A 178 -10.41 20.72 2.93
N SER A 179 -9.36 20.76 3.76
CA SER A 179 -9.11 21.77 4.80
C SER A 179 -7.61 21.88 5.05
N ASP A 180 -7.18 22.76 5.94
CA ASP A 180 -5.76 23.05 6.20
C ASP A 180 -4.92 21.81 6.56
N ASN A 181 -5.52 20.77 7.10
CA ASN A 181 -4.84 19.54 7.49
C ASN A 181 -5.52 18.27 6.96
N THR A 182 -6.34 18.39 5.94
CA THR A 182 -7.09 17.26 5.36
C THR A 182 -7.07 17.31 3.85
N ILE A 183 -6.68 16.19 3.25
CA ILE A 183 -6.72 15.98 1.80
C ILE A 183 -7.57 14.77 1.45
N GLU A 184 -8.21 14.79 0.29
CA GLU A 184 -8.84 13.64 -0.35
C GLU A 184 -7.90 13.09 -1.42
N VAL A 185 -7.71 11.76 -1.45
CA VAL A 185 -6.78 11.10 -2.37
C VAL A 185 -7.50 10.02 -3.17
N LYS A 186 -7.20 9.97 -4.47
CA LYS A 186 -7.57 8.88 -5.37
C LYS A 186 -6.32 8.30 -6.01
N THR A 187 -6.22 6.97 -6.00
CA THR A 187 -5.05 6.24 -6.51
C THR A 187 -5.46 5.26 -7.61
N TYR A 188 -4.75 5.32 -8.74
CA TYR A 188 -4.74 4.26 -9.75
C TYR A 188 -3.48 3.44 -9.57
N GLU A 189 -3.62 2.16 -9.30
CA GLU A 189 -2.53 1.30 -8.85
C GLU A 189 -1.96 0.46 -9.98
N LYS A 190 -0.63 0.46 -10.05
CA LYS A 190 0.18 -0.40 -10.94
C LYS A 190 0.01 -1.87 -10.53
N GLY A 191 -0.15 -2.76 -11.51
CA GLY A 191 -0.32 -4.19 -11.28
C GLY A 191 -1.77 -4.61 -11.05
N ILE A 192 -2.59 -3.76 -10.42
CA ILE A 192 -4.04 -3.95 -10.29
C ILE A 192 -4.77 -3.31 -11.48
N GLU A 193 -4.19 -2.26 -12.05
CA GLU A 193 -4.68 -1.51 -13.22
C GLU A 193 -6.12 -0.98 -13.02
N SER A 194 -6.39 -0.52 -11.79
CA SER A 194 -7.68 0.02 -11.39
C SER A 194 -7.54 1.17 -10.39
N LEU A 195 -8.62 1.94 -10.23
CA LEU A 195 -8.76 2.86 -9.09
C LEU A 195 -8.99 2.02 -7.84
N MET A 196 -8.17 2.27 -6.83
CA MET A 196 -8.24 1.60 -5.54
C MET A 196 -9.06 2.40 -4.55
N ASP A 197 -9.80 1.68 -3.71
CA ASP A 197 -10.50 2.30 -2.60
C ASP A 197 -9.53 2.85 -1.55
N SER A 198 -8.32 2.27 -1.45
CA SER A 198 -7.28 2.69 -0.51
C SER A 198 -5.88 2.31 -1.01
N CYS A 199 -4.94 3.26 -0.92
CA CYS A 199 -3.51 3.01 -1.11
C CYS A 199 -2.73 3.84 -0.08
N ALA A 200 -2.16 3.18 0.92
CA ALA A 200 -1.50 3.87 2.02
C ALA A 200 -0.19 4.55 1.61
N SER A 201 0.64 3.91 0.77
CA SER A 201 1.88 4.51 0.25
C SER A 201 1.59 5.72 -0.65
N GLY A 202 0.57 5.63 -1.51
CA GLY A 202 0.11 6.74 -2.33
C GLY A 202 -0.47 7.90 -1.50
N SER A 203 -1.25 7.57 -0.48
CA SER A 203 -1.76 8.55 0.50
C SER A 203 -0.62 9.24 1.24
N TYR A 204 0.42 8.50 1.63
CA TYR A 204 1.60 9.05 2.27
C TYR A 204 2.40 9.97 1.34
N ALA A 205 2.60 9.58 0.08
CA ALA A 205 3.25 10.42 -0.93
C ALA A 205 2.48 11.74 -1.17
N CYS A 206 1.15 11.68 -1.25
CA CYS A 206 0.30 12.86 -1.40
C CYS A 206 0.33 13.78 -0.18
N ALA A 207 0.25 13.21 1.03
CA ALA A 207 0.33 13.98 2.27
C ALA A 207 1.70 14.64 2.45
N TYR A 208 2.78 13.95 2.07
CA TYR A 208 4.14 14.51 2.08
C TYR A 208 4.26 15.70 1.12
N GLU A 209 3.82 15.57 -0.12
CA GLU A 209 3.79 16.67 -1.09
C GLU A 209 2.97 17.86 -0.56
N TYR A 210 1.82 17.57 0.04
CA TYR A 210 0.96 18.59 0.62
C TYR A 210 1.62 19.28 1.82
N SER A 211 2.25 18.51 2.72
CA SER A 211 2.92 19.03 3.91
C SER A 211 4.08 19.97 3.56
N ILE A 212 4.92 19.57 2.61
CA ILE A 212 6.03 20.39 2.11
C ILE A 212 5.50 21.69 1.49
N LYS A 213 4.48 21.60 0.65
CA LYS A 213 3.92 22.75 -0.04
C LYS A 213 3.25 23.77 0.87
N LYS A 214 2.64 23.31 1.96
CA LYS A 214 1.95 24.14 2.94
C LYS A 214 2.80 24.48 4.17
N ASN A 215 4.01 23.92 4.25
CA ASN A 215 4.89 24.01 5.42
C ASN A 215 4.21 23.49 6.70
N ILE A 216 3.56 22.31 6.60
CA ILE A 216 2.87 21.65 7.69
C ILE A 216 3.72 20.49 8.19
N ASN A 217 4.29 20.59 9.38
CA ASN A 217 5.05 19.54 10.07
C ASN A 217 4.24 18.92 11.21
N ASN A 218 3.00 18.56 10.94
CA ASN A 218 2.08 18.04 11.92
C ASN A 218 1.19 16.94 11.27
N LYS A 219 0.05 16.67 11.92
CA LYS A 219 -0.92 15.68 11.48
C LYS A 219 -1.66 16.11 10.22
N ILE A 220 -1.65 15.24 9.22
CA ILE A 220 -2.50 15.33 8.03
C ILE A 220 -3.45 14.14 8.01
N ASN A 221 -4.73 14.42 7.82
CA ASN A 221 -5.75 13.41 7.58
C ASN A 221 -5.90 13.20 6.07
N VAL A 222 -5.92 11.95 5.65
CA VAL A 222 -6.11 11.58 4.25
C VAL A 222 -7.39 10.77 4.12
N LEU A 223 -8.30 11.25 3.31
CA LEU A 223 -9.57 10.60 3.00
C LEU A 223 -9.42 9.80 1.72
N ASN A 224 -9.80 8.53 1.75
CA ASN A 224 -9.90 7.63 0.59
C ASN A 224 -11.30 7.03 0.55
N ASP A 225 -11.71 6.52 -0.61
CA ASP A 225 -13.05 5.90 -0.78
C ASP A 225 -13.27 4.72 0.20
N GLY A 226 -12.23 3.92 0.51
CA GLY A 226 -12.30 2.77 1.42
C GLY A 226 -12.01 3.07 2.88
N GLY A 227 -11.56 4.28 3.23
CA GLY A 227 -11.26 4.66 4.61
C GLY A 227 -10.16 5.71 4.73
N ASN A 228 -9.84 6.08 5.95
CA ASN A 228 -8.99 7.22 6.23
C ASN A 228 -7.63 6.80 6.81
N PHE A 229 -6.61 7.59 6.50
CA PHE A 229 -5.30 7.54 7.14
C PHE A 229 -5.08 8.79 7.99
N SER A 230 -4.31 8.64 9.04
CA SER A 230 -3.76 9.76 9.79
C SER A 230 -2.24 9.70 9.71
N ILE A 231 -1.64 10.69 9.10
CA ILE A 231 -0.20 10.76 8.86
C ILE A 231 0.38 11.86 9.73
N MET A 232 1.37 11.50 10.54
CA MET A 232 2.07 12.43 11.41
C MET A 232 3.46 12.64 10.85
N PHE A 233 3.78 13.88 10.53
CA PHE A 233 5.12 14.32 10.17
C PHE A 233 5.83 14.85 11.41
N ASN A 234 7.11 14.48 11.58
CA ASN A 234 7.96 15.12 12.57
C ASN A 234 8.73 16.28 11.94
N GLU A 235 9.35 17.13 12.77
CA GLU A 235 10.06 18.33 12.30
C GLU A 235 11.11 18.08 11.22
N ASN A 236 11.77 16.92 11.26
CA ASN A 236 12.83 16.53 10.32
C ASN A 236 12.38 15.49 9.29
N TYR A 237 11.09 15.13 9.23
CA TYR A 237 10.50 14.10 8.36
C TYR A 237 11.14 12.70 8.43
N ASN A 238 12.07 12.45 9.35
CA ASN A 238 12.88 11.21 9.40
C ASN A 238 12.22 10.04 10.15
N LYS A 239 11.14 10.27 10.87
CA LYS A 239 10.36 9.27 11.62
C LYS A 239 8.87 9.57 11.51
N ASN A 240 8.38 9.64 10.29
CA ASN A 240 6.97 9.87 10.06
C ASN A 240 6.16 8.62 10.40
N THR A 241 4.91 8.80 10.78
CA THR A 241 4.05 7.66 11.08
C THR A 241 2.76 7.71 10.26
N VAL A 242 2.34 6.54 9.79
CA VAL A 242 1.04 6.34 9.15
C VAL A 242 0.18 5.48 10.08
N LYS A 243 -0.95 6.02 10.46
CA LYS A 243 -1.94 5.33 11.30
C LYS A 243 -3.14 4.91 10.45
N VAL A 244 -3.54 3.64 10.62
CA VAL A 244 -4.61 3.02 9.84
C VAL A 244 -5.30 1.91 10.62
N LYS A 245 -6.54 1.58 10.24
CA LYS A 245 -7.27 0.41 10.74
C LYS A 245 -7.11 -0.77 9.78
N SER A 246 -6.79 -1.92 10.35
CA SER A 246 -6.75 -3.19 9.63
C SER A 246 -7.69 -4.20 10.29
N HIS A 247 -8.27 -5.07 9.49
CA HIS A 247 -9.27 -6.03 9.92
C HIS A 247 -8.94 -7.43 9.41
N LEU A 248 -9.06 -8.44 10.30
CA LEU A 248 -9.08 -9.83 9.92
C LEU A 248 -10.52 -10.19 9.51
N GLU A 249 -10.70 -10.79 8.32
CA GLU A 249 -12.01 -11.23 7.85
C GLU A 249 -12.28 -12.68 8.23
N TYR A 250 -11.44 -13.60 7.76
CA TYR A 250 -11.57 -15.04 8.04
C TYR A 250 -10.25 -15.79 7.78
N SER A 251 -10.22 -17.05 8.18
CA SER A 251 -9.15 -18.00 7.86
C SER A 251 -9.70 -19.14 6.99
N GLY A 252 -8.85 -19.68 6.12
CA GLY A 252 -9.22 -20.75 5.21
C GLY A 252 -8.03 -21.60 4.80
N VAL A 253 -8.25 -22.45 3.80
CA VAL A 253 -7.23 -23.34 3.23
C VAL A 253 -7.18 -23.13 1.72
N LEU A 254 -5.99 -22.79 1.21
CA LEU A 254 -5.68 -22.79 -0.22
C LEU A 254 -5.25 -24.21 -0.64
N LYS A 255 -5.85 -24.72 -1.70
CA LYS A 255 -5.42 -25.98 -2.33
C LYS A 255 -4.55 -25.65 -3.54
N ILE A 256 -3.25 -25.86 -3.44
CA ILE A 256 -2.29 -25.58 -4.47
C ILE A 256 -1.88 -26.87 -5.18
N ASN A 257 -2.09 -26.93 -6.49
CA ASN A 257 -1.56 -28.03 -7.27
C ASN A 257 -0.05 -27.91 -7.36
N GLU A 258 0.67 -28.98 -7.04
CA GLU A 258 2.11 -29.06 -7.33
C GLU A 258 2.24 -29.02 -8.85
N GLY A 259 2.70 -27.89 -9.37
CA GLY A 259 3.07 -27.81 -10.78
C GLY A 259 4.20 -28.81 -11.02
N ASN A 260 4.19 -29.49 -12.16
CA ASN A 260 5.31 -30.33 -12.56
C ASN A 260 6.61 -29.50 -12.40
N ARG A 261 7.48 -30.01 -11.53
CA ARG A 261 8.84 -29.48 -11.30
C ARG A 261 9.66 -29.53 -12.55
#